data_7e51fe99c1207e853585c58f70e475d4
#
_entry.id   7e51fe99c1207e853585c58f70e475d4
#
_cell.length_a   1.000
_cell.length_b   1.000
_cell.length_c   1.000
_cell.angle_alpha   90.00
_cell.angle_beta   90.00
_cell.angle_gamma   90.00
#
_symmetry.space_group_name_H-M   'P 1'
#
loop_
_entity.id
_entity.type
_entity.pdbx_description
1 polymer ?
#
loop_
_entity_poly.entity_id
_entity_poly.type
_entity_poly.pdbx_seq_one_letter_code
_entity_poly.pdbx_strand_id
1 'polypeptide(L)'
;MTDILSTTAGELPLEQVELTVGDRTWNILHTGAVISREEELDYLLGQSASKRPYGSVVWPSSIALAHELATRALAGKKILELGAGTGLPGIVAAALGAKVVQTDRQKLVLHVCRMNAERNQVSLEHRLADWSEWTDTDQYDLILGADILYGEPLHPQLRHIFETNLAPGGAVLLADPFRPPSMALLEAMERGGWKIQLDKWTVGLAPPPRQVAVYTLTR
;
A
#
# COMPACT_ATOMS: atom_id res chain seq x y z
N MET A 1 -6.16 26.47 1.96
CA MET A 1 -4.84 26.57 1.26
C MET A 1 -4.66 25.25 0.53
N THR A 2 -4.28 25.28 -0.73
CA THR A 2 -3.93 24.07 -1.49
C THR A 2 -2.54 23.63 -1.05
N ASP A 3 -2.38 22.40 -0.59
CA ASP A 3 -1.07 21.84 -0.30
C ASP A 3 -0.31 21.66 -1.63
N ILE A 4 0.93 22.09 -1.69
CA ILE A 4 1.75 22.09 -2.90
C ILE A 4 2.99 21.22 -2.63
N LEU A 5 3.23 20.30 -3.53
CA LEU A 5 4.40 19.44 -3.53
C LEU A 5 5.45 20.02 -4.47
N SER A 6 6.59 20.49 -3.94
CA SER A 6 7.70 20.98 -4.75
C SER A 6 8.48 19.80 -5.33
N THR A 7 8.64 19.77 -6.65
CA THR A 7 9.39 18.74 -7.38
C THR A 7 10.47 19.36 -8.23
N THR A 8 11.42 18.57 -8.71
CA THR A 8 12.43 19.03 -9.70
C THR A 8 11.83 19.45 -11.04
N ALA A 9 10.60 19.02 -11.32
CA ALA A 9 9.85 19.37 -12.54
C ALA A 9 8.86 20.54 -12.35
N GLY A 10 8.81 21.14 -11.14
CA GLY A 10 7.92 22.22 -10.76
C GLY A 10 7.01 21.89 -9.60
N GLU A 11 6.06 22.75 -9.35
CA GLU A 11 5.07 22.57 -8.28
C GLU A 11 3.93 21.68 -8.73
N LEU A 12 3.55 20.74 -7.87
CA LEU A 12 2.44 19.82 -8.06
C LEU A 12 1.40 20.03 -6.95
N PRO A 13 0.21 20.52 -7.26
CA PRO A 13 -0.84 20.67 -6.25
C PRO A 13 -1.30 19.31 -5.77
N LEU A 14 -1.49 19.19 -4.45
CA LEU A 14 -2.11 18.03 -3.83
C LEU A 14 -3.61 18.26 -3.70
N GLU A 15 -4.36 17.26 -4.09
CA GLU A 15 -5.79 17.16 -3.84
C GLU A 15 -6.01 16.44 -2.51
N GLN A 16 -7.18 16.58 -1.91
CA GLN A 16 -7.57 15.86 -0.70
C GLN A 16 -8.82 15.06 -0.97
N VAL A 17 -8.83 13.83 -0.46
CA VAL A 17 -10.02 12.99 -0.41
C VAL A 17 -10.33 12.59 1.03
N GLU A 18 -11.61 12.55 1.37
CA GLU A 18 -12.11 12.01 2.63
C GLU A 18 -12.54 10.57 2.41
N LEU A 19 -11.99 9.66 3.20
CA LEU A 19 -12.27 8.22 3.15
C LEU A 19 -12.76 7.75 4.50
N THR A 20 -13.94 7.17 4.55
CA THR A 20 -14.42 6.51 5.77
C THR A 20 -13.94 5.05 5.78
N VAL A 21 -13.16 4.69 6.78
CA VAL A 21 -12.69 3.32 7.02
C VAL A 21 -12.99 2.95 8.46
N GLY A 22 -13.75 1.89 8.67
CA GLY A 22 -14.33 1.59 9.98
C GLY A 22 -15.23 2.72 10.43
N ASP A 23 -15.09 3.15 11.67
CA ASP A 23 -15.87 4.23 12.29
C ASP A 23 -15.19 5.61 12.17
N ARG A 24 -14.12 5.73 11.39
CA ARG A 24 -13.32 6.95 11.30
C ARG A 24 -13.20 7.44 9.86
N THR A 25 -13.24 8.78 9.69
CA THR A 25 -12.93 9.46 8.43
C THR A 25 -11.47 9.88 8.41
N TRP A 26 -10.81 9.64 7.28
CA TRP A 26 -9.41 9.89 7.01
C TRP A 26 -9.28 10.94 5.90
N ASN A 27 -8.44 11.93 6.14
CA ASN A 27 -8.14 12.99 5.17
C ASN A 27 -6.83 12.67 4.47
N ILE A 28 -6.89 12.26 3.21
CA ILE A 28 -5.73 11.78 2.45
C ILE A 28 -5.39 12.74 1.32
N LEU A 29 -4.19 13.30 1.40
CA LEU A 29 -3.58 14.06 0.31
C LEU A 29 -3.06 13.11 -0.75
N HIS A 30 -3.25 13.49 -2.01
CA HIS A 30 -2.84 12.69 -3.16
C HIS A 30 -2.62 13.57 -4.39
N THR A 31 -1.95 13.03 -5.40
CA THR A 31 -1.72 13.72 -6.69
C THR A 31 -2.74 13.36 -7.76
N GLY A 32 -3.66 12.49 -7.47
CA GLY A 32 -4.77 12.06 -8.33
C GLY A 32 -5.67 11.08 -7.59
N ALA A 33 -6.99 11.22 -7.76
CA ALA A 33 -7.97 10.31 -7.18
C ALA A 33 -7.95 8.95 -7.90
N VAL A 34 -8.64 7.98 -7.30
CA VAL A 34 -8.81 6.62 -7.80
C VAL A 34 -8.96 6.59 -9.32
N ILE A 35 -8.02 5.95 -9.96
CA ILE A 35 -7.82 5.94 -11.40
C ILE A 35 -8.90 5.09 -12.06
N SER A 36 -9.40 5.53 -13.20
CA SER A 36 -10.17 4.68 -14.08
C SER A 36 -9.31 3.48 -14.53
N ARG A 37 -9.96 2.42 -14.98
CA ARG A 37 -9.23 1.24 -15.52
C ARG A 37 -8.35 1.61 -16.72
N GLU A 38 -8.77 2.58 -17.49
CA GLU A 38 -8.05 3.09 -18.66
C GLU A 38 -6.77 3.83 -18.23
N GLU A 39 -6.87 4.77 -17.28
CA GLU A 39 -5.72 5.46 -16.73
C GLU A 39 -4.73 4.52 -16.05
N GLU A 40 -5.22 3.47 -15.36
CA GLU A 40 -4.38 2.44 -14.77
C GLU A 40 -3.56 1.71 -15.83
N LEU A 41 -4.18 1.33 -16.95
CA LEU A 41 -3.48 0.68 -18.05
C LEU A 41 -2.42 1.60 -18.68
N ASP A 42 -2.72 2.86 -18.86
CA ASP A 42 -1.77 3.86 -19.39
C ASP A 42 -0.55 4.01 -18.48
N TYR A 43 -0.76 3.99 -17.16
CA TYR A 43 0.35 4.00 -16.21
C TYR A 43 1.19 2.72 -16.30
N LEU A 44 0.56 1.55 -16.34
CA LEU A 44 1.25 0.26 -16.40
C LEU A 44 2.03 0.07 -17.71
N LEU A 45 1.52 0.63 -18.80
CA LEU A 45 2.17 0.60 -20.10
C LEU A 45 3.21 1.72 -20.31
N GLY A 46 3.39 2.61 -19.33
CA GLY A 46 4.27 3.76 -19.43
C GLY A 46 3.81 4.80 -20.47
N GLN A 47 2.56 4.77 -20.88
CA GLN A 47 1.95 5.65 -21.89
C GLN A 47 1.24 6.85 -21.27
N SER A 48 1.21 6.96 -19.94
CA SER A 48 0.54 8.06 -19.26
C SER A 48 1.20 9.39 -19.60
N ALA A 49 0.44 10.27 -20.23
CA ALA A 49 0.80 11.66 -20.45
C ALA A 49 0.85 12.48 -19.15
N SER A 50 0.35 11.92 -18.04
CA SER A 50 0.33 12.58 -16.76
C SER A 50 1.71 12.55 -16.12
N LYS A 51 2.27 13.72 -15.85
CA LYS A 51 3.53 13.90 -15.10
C LYS A 51 3.35 13.66 -13.59
N ARG A 52 2.21 13.11 -13.16
CA ARG A 52 1.89 12.91 -11.75
C ARG A 52 2.70 11.74 -11.20
N PRO A 53 3.29 11.85 -9.99
CA PRO A 53 4.00 10.75 -9.36
C PRO A 53 3.03 9.61 -9.07
N TYR A 54 3.23 8.49 -9.72
CA TYR A 54 2.42 7.28 -9.60
C TYR A 54 2.22 6.80 -8.16
N GLY A 55 3.28 6.90 -7.35
CA GLY A 55 3.24 6.45 -5.95
C GLY A 55 2.38 7.31 -5.03
N SER A 56 1.99 8.52 -5.42
CA SER A 56 1.16 9.41 -4.58
C SER A 56 -0.31 9.49 -5.01
N VAL A 57 -0.76 8.52 -5.79
CA VAL A 57 -2.17 8.35 -6.17
C VAL A 57 -2.86 7.44 -5.16
N VAL A 58 -4.16 7.67 -4.89
CA VAL A 58 -4.97 6.75 -4.06
C VAL A 58 -5.43 5.57 -4.90
N TRP A 59 -4.89 4.40 -4.61
CA TRP A 59 -5.23 3.15 -5.28
C TRP A 59 -6.40 2.43 -4.59
N PRO A 60 -7.33 1.80 -5.34
CA PRO A 60 -8.42 1.01 -4.76
C PRO A 60 -7.94 -0.07 -3.79
N SER A 61 -6.78 -0.68 -4.07
CA SER A 61 -6.19 -1.70 -3.21
C SER A 61 -5.78 -1.15 -1.84
N SER A 62 -5.33 0.11 -1.75
CA SER A 62 -5.01 0.73 -0.46
C SER A 62 -6.26 0.96 0.39
N ILE A 63 -7.38 1.29 -0.24
CA ILE A 63 -8.68 1.45 0.44
C ILE A 63 -9.16 0.09 0.96
N ALA A 64 -9.14 -0.95 0.12
CA ALA A 64 -9.54 -2.30 0.51
C ALA A 64 -8.69 -2.83 1.67
N LEU A 65 -7.36 -2.66 1.59
CA LEU A 65 -6.45 -3.09 2.65
C LEU A 65 -6.70 -2.33 3.96
N ALA A 66 -6.98 -1.04 3.88
CA ALA A 66 -7.32 -0.23 5.05
C ALA A 66 -8.62 -0.72 5.73
N HIS A 67 -9.65 -1.06 4.95
CA HIS A 67 -10.87 -1.65 5.47
C HIS A 67 -10.63 -3.01 6.13
N GLU A 68 -9.83 -3.86 5.51
CA GLU A 68 -9.44 -5.16 6.06
C GLU A 68 -8.72 -5.00 7.41
N LEU A 69 -7.76 -4.05 7.49
CA LEU A 69 -7.05 -3.77 8.74
C LEU A 69 -7.96 -3.26 9.85
N ALA A 70 -9.01 -2.50 9.51
CA ALA A 70 -9.99 -2.01 10.48
C ALA A 70 -10.81 -3.13 11.16
N THR A 71 -10.84 -4.33 10.59
CA THR A 71 -11.51 -5.50 11.20
C THR A 71 -10.62 -6.31 12.13
N ARG A 72 -9.32 -5.94 12.25
CA ARG A 72 -8.30 -6.75 12.93
C ARG A 72 -7.87 -6.16 14.27
N ALA A 73 -7.45 -7.01 15.20
CA ALA A 73 -6.83 -6.59 16.46
C ALA A 73 -5.34 -6.29 16.22
N LEU A 74 -4.98 -5.01 16.12
CA LEU A 74 -3.64 -4.57 15.74
C LEU A 74 -2.83 -3.94 16.89
N ALA A 75 -3.44 -3.72 18.04
CA ALA A 75 -2.78 -3.08 19.17
C ALA A 75 -1.48 -3.81 19.57
N GLY A 76 -0.37 -3.08 19.60
CA GLY A 76 0.96 -3.59 19.93
C GLY A 76 1.68 -4.38 18.83
N LYS A 77 1.01 -4.71 17.73
CA LYS A 77 1.61 -5.42 16.59
C LYS A 77 2.69 -4.58 15.92
N LYS A 78 3.77 -5.22 15.50
CA LYS A 78 4.83 -4.62 14.66
C LYS A 78 4.51 -4.87 13.20
N ILE A 79 4.37 -3.81 12.42
CA ILE A 79 3.87 -3.88 11.04
C ILE A 79 4.85 -3.20 10.09
N LEU A 80 5.15 -3.86 8.97
CA LEU A 80 5.90 -3.31 7.85
C LEU A 80 4.94 -3.05 6.68
N GLU A 81 4.92 -1.85 6.14
CA GLU A 81 4.23 -1.54 4.88
C GLU A 81 5.24 -1.32 3.76
N LEU A 82 5.07 -2.08 2.68
CA LEU A 82 5.89 -2.03 1.48
C LEU A 82 5.18 -1.22 0.38
N GLY A 83 5.88 -0.26 -0.22
CA GLY A 83 5.30 0.59 -1.28
C GLY A 83 4.14 1.41 -0.75
N ALA A 84 4.36 2.16 0.31
CA ALA A 84 3.30 2.81 1.10
C ALA A 84 2.42 3.80 0.31
N GLY A 85 2.91 4.36 -0.79
CA GLY A 85 2.12 5.28 -1.62
C GLY A 85 1.61 6.48 -0.82
N THR A 86 0.30 6.65 -0.71
CA THR A 86 -0.32 7.70 0.13
C THR A 86 -0.28 7.37 1.63
N GLY A 87 0.07 6.15 2.00
CA GLY A 87 0.24 5.70 3.39
C GLY A 87 -1.05 5.29 4.10
N LEU A 88 -2.19 5.23 3.43
CA LEU A 88 -3.48 4.97 4.07
C LEU A 88 -3.53 3.68 4.92
N PRO A 89 -3.10 2.51 4.44
CA PRO A 89 -3.15 1.28 5.24
C PRO A 89 -2.33 1.37 6.54
N GLY A 90 -1.09 1.85 6.46
CA GLY A 90 -0.23 1.98 7.63
C GLY A 90 -0.72 3.03 8.62
N ILE A 91 -1.31 4.14 8.14
CA ILE A 91 -1.93 5.16 8.98
C ILE A 91 -3.11 4.56 9.76
N VAL A 92 -3.98 3.79 9.10
CA VAL A 92 -5.09 3.09 9.74
C VAL A 92 -4.58 2.10 10.78
N ALA A 93 -3.59 1.29 10.44
CA ALA A 93 -3.00 0.32 11.36
C ALA A 93 -2.38 0.99 12.59
N ALA A 94 -1.63 2.09 12.41
CA ALA A 94 -1.03 2.83 13.52
C ALA A 94 -2.07 3.46 14.44
N ALA A 95 -3.16 3.99 13.89
CA ALA A 95 -4.26 4.53 14.69
C ALA A 95 -5.00 3.43 15.49
N LEU A 96 -4.93 2.17 15.07
CA LEU A 96 -5.44 1.01 15.80
C LEU A 96 -4.41 0.46 16.81
N GLY A 97 -3.35 1.21 17.08
CA GLY A 97 -2.36 0.90 18.12
C GLY A 97 -1.18 0.05 17.65
N ALA A 98 -1.00 -0.17 16.36
CA ALA A 98 0.16 -0.87 15.83
C ALA A 98 1.41 0.03 15.83
N LYS A 99 2.59 -0.60 15.87
CA LYS A 99 3.89 0.02 15.61
C LYS A 99 4.23 -0.19 14.13
N VAL A 100 4.09 0.86 13.32
CA VAL A 100 4.19 0.75 11.86
C VAL A 100 5.46 1.38 11.33
N VAL A 101 6.13 0.68 10.42
CA VAL A 101 7.19 1.18 9.54
C VAL A 101 6.63 1.21 8.12
N GLN A 102 6.49 2.40 7.54
CA GLN A 102 6.13 2.58 6.13
C GLN A 102 7.38 2.74 5.28
N THR A 103 7.45 2.00 4.17
CA THR A 103 8.57 2.08 3.25
C THR A 103 8.13 2.41 1.83
N ASP A 104 8.93 3.20 1.14
CA ASP A 104 8.81 3.44 -0.31
C ASP A 104 10.19 3.78 -0.86
N ARG A 105 10.42 3.55 -2.17
CA ARG A 105 11.67 3.89 -2.84
C ARG A 105 11.78 5.38 -3.22
N GLN A 106 10.68 6.10 -3.21
CA GLN A 106 10.60 7.50 -3.62
C GLN A 106 10.49 8.42 -2.41
N LYS A 107 11.49 9.30 -2.21
CA LYS A 107 11.47 10.31 -1.14
C LYS A 107 10.24 11.20 -1.18
N LEU A 108 9.78 11.53 -2.40
CA LEU A 108 8.60 12.37 -2.61
C LEU A 108 7.33 11.70 -2.09
N VAL A 109 7.16 10.40 -2.37
CA VAL A 109 6.04 9.59 -1.90
C VAL A 109 6.04 9.50 -0.38
N LEU A 110 7.18 9.22 0.24
CA LEU A 110 7.31 9.22 1.70
C LEU A 110 7.04 10.58 2.33
N HIS A 111 7.30 11.68 1.61
CA HIS A 111 6.92 13.00 2.09
C HIS A 111 5.39 13.15 2.14
N VAL A 112 4.67 12.69 1.11
CA VAL A 112 3.19 12.67 1.12
C VAL A 112 2.65 11.75 2.22
N CYS A 113 3.24 10.56 2.42
CA CYS A 113 2.90 9.68 3.55
C CYS A 113 2.99 10.41 4.90
N ARG A 114 4.10 11.13 5.12
CA ARG A 114 4.31 11.89 6.36
C ARG A 114 3.26 12.97 6.54
N MET A 115 2.99 13.76 5.51
CA MET A 115 1.93 14.78 5.53
C MET A 115 0.57 14.16 5.87
N ASN A 116 0.25 12.99 5.31
CA ASN A 116 -0.98 12.27 5.58
C ASN A 116 -1.05 11.77 7.03
N ALA A 117 0.04 11.24 7.56
CA ALA A 117 0.12 10.82 8.96
C ALA A 117 -0.09 12.00 9.92
N GLU A 118 0.60 13.11 9.70
CA GLU A 118 0.47 14.35 10.49
C GLU A 118 -0.96 14.90 10.42
N ARG A 119 -1.56 14.97 9.24
CA ARG A 119 -2.94 15.44 9.03
C ARG A 119 -3.97 14.62 9.79
N ASN A 120 -3.76 13.31 9.88
CA ASN A 120 -4.63 12.40 10.62
C ASN A 120 -4.21 12.19 12.07
N GLN A 121 -3.20 12.93 12.57
CA GLN A 121 -2.69 12.89 13.95
C GLN A 121 -2.20 11.49 14.35
N VAL A 122 -1.51 10.83 13.43
CA VAL A 122 -0.95 9.49 13.62
C VAL A 122 0.57 9.56 13.55
N SER A 123 1.24 8.90 14.51
CA SER A 123 2.70 8.79 14.52
C SER A 123 3.13 7.40 14.10
N LEU A 124 4.04 7.33 13.12
CA LEU A 124 4.63 6.10 12.63
C LEU A 124 6.00 6.37 11.99
N GLU A 125 6.79 5.34 11.74
CA GLU A 125 8.11 5.46 11.11
C GLU A 125 7.99 5.47 9.58
N HIS A 126 8.79 6.33 8.92
CA HIS A 126 8.92 6.35 7.47
C HIS A 126 10.37 6.07 7.08
N ARG A 127 10.59 5.05 6.25
CA ARG A 127 11.92 4.61 5.85
C ARG A 127 12.02 4.54 4.32
N LEU A 128 13.03 5.23 3.76
CA LEU A 128 13.35 5.10 2.33
C LEU A 128 13.98 3.72 2.11
N ALA A 129 13.38 2.91 1.25
CA ALA A 129 13.90 1.58 0.96
C ALA A 129 13.54 1.16 -0.47
N ASP A 130 14.52 0.60 -1.16
CA ASP A 130 14.35 -0.10 -2.42
C ASP A 130 14.40 -1.62 -2.16
N TRP A 131 13.47 -2.36 -2.71
CA TRP A 131 13.40 -3.80 -2.50
C TRP A 131 14.59 -4.56 -3.11
N SER A 132 15.24 -3.99 -4.14
CA SER A 132 16.46 -4.54 -4.74
C SER A 132 17.71 -4.37 -3.86
N GLU A 133 17.65 -3.45 -2.90
CA GLU A 133 18.73 -3.13 -1.95
C GLU A 133 18.27 -3.35 -0.50
N TRP A 134 17.39 -4.32 -0.28
CA TRP A 134 16.77 -4.56 1.01
C TRP A 134 17.76 -5.05 2.07
N THR A 135 17.86 -4.33 3.18
CA THR A 135 18.81 -4.61 4.27
C THR A 135 18.13 -4.71 5.64
N ASP A 136 16.82 -4.51 5.72
CA ASP A 136 16.09 -4.64 6.99
C ASP A 136 16.08 -6.10 7.44
N THR A 137 16.43 -6.35 8.70
CA THR A 137 16.44 -7.66 9.34
C THR A 137 15.43 -7.77 10.49
N ASP A 138 14.67 -6.72 10.73
CA ASP A 138 13.62 -6.71 11.73
C ASP A 138 12.52 -7.72 11.40
N GLN A 139 11.90 -8.25 12.45
CA GLN A 139 10.77 -9.17 12.32
C GLN A 139 9.45 -8.42 12.58
N TYR A 140 8.45 -8.70 11.75
CA TYR A 140 7.14 -8.04 11.79
C TYR A 140 6.02 -9.05 11.96
N ASP A 141 5.04 -8.73 12.79
CA ASP A 141 3.82 -9.55 12.96
C ASP A 141 2.96 -9.55 11.69
N LEU A 142 2.96 -8.41 10.97
CA LEU A 142 2.29 -8.27 9.68
C LEU A 142 3.19 -7.54 8.69
N ILE A 143 3.15 -7.99 7.44
CA ILE A 143 3.72 -7.27 6.30
C ILE A 143 2.58 -6.90 5.36
N LEU A 144 2.47 -5.62 5.01
CA LEU A 144 1.40 -5.06 4.19
C LEU A 144 1.91 -4.68 2.81
N GLY A 145 1.07 -4.85 1.80
CA GLY A 145 1.33 -4.31 0.47
C GLY A 145 0.05 -4.11 -0.33
N ALA A 146 -0.17 -2.90 -0.79
CA ALA A 146 -1.30 -2.56 -1.64
C ALA A 146 -0.82 -2.19 -3.05
N ASP A 147 -1.32 -2.90 -4.06
CA ASP A 147 -0.96 -2.66 -5.46
C ASP A 147 0.54 -2.82 -5.78
N ILE A 148 1.23 -3.74 -5.12
CA ILE A 148 2.68 -3.94 -5.28
C ILE A 148 3.05 -5.14 -6.16
N LEU A 149 2.08 -5.94 -6.60
CA LEU A 149 2.31 -7.20 -7.34
C LEU A 149 2.29 -7.03 -8.86
N TYR A 150 2.30 -5.80 -9.37
CA TYR A 150 2.11 -5.47 -10.77
C TYR A 150 3.26 -5.87 -11.71
N GLY A 151 4.45 -6.15 -11.18
CA GLY A 151 5.64 -6.42 -11.97
C GLY A 151 6.34 -7.72 -11.57
N GLU A 152 6.30 -8.74 -12.41
CA GLU A 152 6.97 -10.03 -12.18
C GLU A 152 8.46 -9.90 -11.79
N PRO A 153 9.25 -8.98 -12.36
CA PRO A 153 10.65 -8.79 -11.97
C PRO A 153 10.85 -8.43 -10.50
N LEU A 154 9.82 -7.93 -9.81
CA LEU A 154 9.87 -7.56 -8.40
C LEU A 154 9.50 -8.72 -7.45
N HIS A 155 8.94 -9.81 -7.98
CA HIS A 155 8.46 -10.92 -7.17
C HIS A 155 9.54 -11.63 -6.36
N PRO A 156 10.77 -11.85 -6.88
CA PRO A 156 11.85 -12.45 -6.08
C PRO A 156 12.23 -11.60 -4.86
N GLN A 157 12.27 -10.26 -5.02
CA GLN A 157 12.58 -9.33 -3.94
C GLN A 157 11.47 -9.33 -2.88
N LEU A 158 10.21 -9.25 -3.30
CA LEU A 158 9.06 -9.31 -2.39
C LEU A 158 9.05 -10.63 -1.62
N ARG A 159 9.24 -11.75 -2.29
CA ARG A 159 9.33 -13.05 -1.65
C ARG A 159 10.45 -13.11 -0.62
N HIS A 160 11.63 -12.59 -0.95
CA HIS A 160 12.77 -12.52 -0.03
C HIS A 160 12.40 -11.72 1.24
N ILE A 161 11.77 -10.55 1.08
CA ILE A 161 11.32 -9.72 2.20
C ILE A 161 10.31 -10.48 3.07
N PHE A 162 9.31 -11.14 2.46
CA PHE A 162 8.32 -11.91 3.22
C PHE A 162 8.98 -13.06 4.01
N GLU A 163 9.92 -13.77 3.40
CA GLU A 163 10.61 -14.90 4.05
C GLU A 163 11.58 -14.44 5.15
N THR A 164 12.20 -13.27 4.99
CA THR A 164 13.22 -12.74 5.92
C THR A 164 12.58 -11.99 7.08
N ASN A 165 11.55 -11.19 6.83
CA ASN A 165 11.04 -10.22 7.79
C ASN A 165 9.72 -10.62 8.45
N LEU A 166 9.08 -11.72 8.05
CA LEU A 166 7.87 -12.19 8.73
C LEU A 166 8.22 -12.92 10.03
N ALA A 167 7.69 -12.45 11.14
CA ALA A 167 7.83 -13.10 12.43
C ALA A 167 7.14 -14.48 12.44
N PRO A 168 7.60 -15.45 13.25
CA PRO A 168 6.90 -16.72 13.43
C PRO A 168 5.43 -16.50 13.85
N GLY A 169 4.50 -17.10 13.13
CA GLY A 169 3.05 -16.92 13.34
C GLY A 169 2.49 -15.59 12.83
N GLY A 170 3.29 -14.82 12.13
CA GLY A 170 2.86 -13.60 11.42
C GLY A 170 2.11 -13.88 10.12
N ALA A 171 1.63 -12.83 9.47
CA ALA A 171 0.95 -12.89 8.18
C ALA A 171 1.41 -11.78 7.22
N VAL A 172 1.35 -12.06 5.92
CA VAL A 172 1.48 -11.05 4.87
C VAL A 172 0.08 -10.75 4.33
N LEU A 173 -0.28 -9.47 4.27
CA LEU A 173 -1.54 -9.01 3.69
C LEU A 173 -1.26 -8.23 2.41
N LEU A 174 -1.76 -8.74 1.29
CA LEU A 174 -1.57 -8.14 -0.03
C LEU A 174 -2.91 -7.80 -0.65
N ALA A 175 -3.10 -6.54 -1.03
CA ALA A 175 -4.29 -6.12 -1.77
C ALA A 175 -3.95 -5.89 -3.25
N ASP A 176 -4.75 -6.48 -4.15
CA ASP A 176 -4.54 -6.44 -5.59
C ASP A 176 -5.86 -6.50 -6.36
N PRO A 177 -6.04 -5.78 -7.48
CA PRO A 177 -7.26 -5.81 -8.28
C PRO A 177 -7.31 -7.01 -9.25
N PHE A 178 -6.80 -8.17 -8.86
CA PHE A 178 -6.74 -9.41 -9.65
C PHE A 178 -5.88 -9.29 -10.92
N ARG A 179 -4.70 -8.67 -10.82
CA ARG A 179 -3.78 -8.61 -11.97
C ARG A 179 -3.17 -9.97 -12.26
N PRO A 180 -2.97 -10.34 -13.57
CA PRO A 180 -2.33 -11.60 -13.93
C PRO A 180 -0.96 -11.83 -13.26
N PRO A 181 -0.05 -10.84 -13.15
CA PRO A 181 1.22 -11.04 -12.46
C PRO A 181 1.08 -11.45 -11.00
N SER A 182 0.07 -10.93 -10.27
CA SER A 182 -0.14 -11.28 -8.87
C SER A 182 -0.43 -12.77 -8.69
N MET A 183 -1.19 -13.37 -9.60
CA MET A 183 -1.52 -14.80 -9.55
C MET A 183 -0.26 -15.67 -9.65
N ALA A 184 0.69 -15.31 -10.51
CA ALA A 184 1.94 -16.05 -10.68
C ALA A 184 2.76 -16.09 -9.36
N LEU A 185 2.84 -14.96 -8.64
CA LEU A 185 3.50 -14.93 -7.33
C LEU A 185 2.76 -15.77 -6.29
N LEU A 186 1.43 -15.61 -6.19
CA LEU A 186 0.63 -16.33 -5.19
C LEU A 186 0.72 -17.86 -5.39
N GLU A 187 0.61 -18.33 -6.62
CA GLU A 187 0.80 -19.76 -6.94
C GLU A 187 2.22 -20.24 -6.59
N ALA A 188 3.25 -19.43 -6.82
CA ALA A 188 4.61 -19.77 -6.45
C ALA A 188 4.79 -19.83 -4.91
N MET A 189 4.16 -18.95 -4.18
CA MET A 189 4.14 -18.93 -2.72
C MET A 189 3.42 -20.17 -2.18
N GLU A 190 2.26 -20.52 -2.73
CA GLU A 190 1.48 -21.70 -2.33
C GLU A 190 2.27 -23.00 -2.57
N ARG A 191 2.91 -23.14 -3.74
CA ARG A 191 3.85 -24.25 -4.01
C ARG A 191 5.02 -24.28 -3.03
N GLY A 192 5.43 -23.12 -2.50
CA GLY A 192 6.44 -22.96 -1.46
C GLY A 192 5.96 -23.26 -0.04
N GLY A 193 4.74 -23.74 0.14
CA GLY A 193 4.17 -24.14 1.42
C GLY A 193 3.43 -23.02 2.18
N TRP A 194 3.19 -21.87 1.54
CA TRP A 194 2.35 -20.83 2.14
C TRP A 194 0.87 -21.18 2.00
N LYS A 195 0.09 -20.85 3.02
CA LYS A 195 -1.37 -20.93 3.01
C LYS A 195 -1.90 -19.56 2.61
N ILE A 196 -2.83 -19.52 1.64
CA ILE A 196 -3.38 -18.29 1.10
C ILE A 196 -4.89 -18.29 1.31
N GLN A 197 -5.38 -17.25 1.99
CA GLN A 197 -6.81 -16.95 2.11
C GLN A 197 -7.11 -15.71 1.29
N LEU A 198 -8.32 -15.63 0.73
CA LEU A 198 -8.77 -14.54 -0.11
C LEU A 198 -10.06 -13.95 0.44
N ASP A 199 -10.05 -12.66 0.72
CA ASP A 199 -11.22 -11.84 0.96
C ASP A 199 -11.46 -10.86 -0.20
N LYS A 200 -12.72 -10.59 -0.54
CA LYS A 200 -13.08 -9.69 -1.63
C LYS A 200 -13.71 -8.42 -1.11
N TRP A 201 -13.20 -7.31 -1.56
CA TRP A 201 -13.71 -5.99 -1.28
C TRP A 201 -14.23 -5.31 -2.55
N THR A 202 -15.33 -4.57 -2.41
CA THR A 202 -15.85 -3.71 -3.47
C THR A 202 -15.61 -2.27 -3.06
N VAL A 203 -14.70 -1.59 -3.74
CA VAL A 203 -14.25 -0.25 -3.39
C VAL A 203 -14.27 0.67 -4.62
N GLY A 204 -14.33 1.96 -4.38
CA GLY A 204 -14.20 2.96 -5.42
C GLY A 204 -14.85 4.28 -5.03
N LEU A 205 -14.18 5.36 -5.39
CA LEU A 205 -14.69 6.73 -5.21
C LEU A 205 -15.54 7.18 -6.41
N ALA A 206 -15.45 6.43 -7.53
CA ALA A 206 -16.21 6.70 -8.76
C ALA A 206 -16.79 5.40 -9.34
N PRO A 207 -17.97 5.44 -9.97
CA PRO A 207 -18.52 4.32 -10.72
C PRO A 207 -17.70 3.98 -11.98
N PRO A 208 -17.57 2.68 -12.35
CA PRO A 208 -18.05 1.53 -11.60
C PRO A 208 -17.12 1.18 -10.43
N PRO A 209 -17.64 0.64 -9.32
CA PRO A 209 -16.82 0.21 -8.20
C PRO A 209 -15.85 -0.91 -8.62
N ARG A 210 -14.70 -0.97 -7.97
CA ARG A 210 -13.63 -1.90 -8.28
C ARG A 210 -13.67 -3.10 -7.33
N GLN A 211 -13.47 -4.29 -7.86
CA GLN A 211 -13.24 -5.48 -7.07
C GLN A 211 -11.74 -5.56 -6.73
N VAL A 212 -11.45 -5.75 -5.47
CA VAL A 212 -10.09 -5.92 -4.95
C VAL A 212 -10.04 -7.19 -4.11
N ALA A 213 -9.03 -8.01 -4.35
CA ALA A 213 -8.69 -9.11 -3.47
C ALA A 213 -7.80 -8.63 -2.33
N VAL A 214 -8.05 -9.08 -1.12
CA VAL A 214 -7.07 -9.03 -0.03
C VAL A 214 -6.66 -10.44 0.29
N TYR A 215 -5.40 -10.75 0.03
CA TYR A 215 -4.80 -12.04 0.30
C TYR A 215 -4.12 -12.02 1.66
N THR A 216 -4.44 -13.00 2.51
CA THR A 216 -3.72 -13.26 3.76
C THR A 216 -2.85 -14.50 3.56
N LEU A 217 -1.52 -14.31 3.59
CA LEU A 217 -0.53 -15.37 3.43
C LEU A 217 0.06 -15.70 4.81
N THR A 218 0.06 -16.99 5.16
CA THR A 218 0.68 -17.52 6.39
C THR A 218 1.57 -18.72 6.08
N ARG A 219 2.51 -19.01 6.97
CA ARG A 219 3.44 -20.14 6.80
C ARG A 219 3.25 -21.19 7.86
#